data_589dae12a0cc69d772a497cd377146c9
#
_entry.id   589dae12a0cc69d772a497cd377146c9
#
_cell.length_a   1.000
_cell.length_b   1.000
_cell.length_c   1.000
_cell.angle_alpha   90.00
_cell.angle_beta   90.00
_cell.angle_gamma   90.00
#
_symmetry.space_group_name_H-M   'P 1'
#
loop_
_entity.id
_entity.type
_entity.pdbx_description
1 polymer ?
#
loop_
_entity_poly.entity_id
_entity_poly.type
_entity_poly.pdbx_seq_one_letter_code
_entity_poly.pdbx_strand_id
1 'polypeptide(L)'
;MVAPDLRGYGDSGKPVGAPDHMNYSKRVMAQDQVDVMAALGFDQFLLVGHDRGARVSHRLTKDHPQRVQKLATLDIIPTRRMFQIVNQEMATNTYHWFFLIQPFDFPERVIGADPDYFIRRGFERTKHSSQVFPPEALEEYVRCFCDPAAIHGTCEDYRAGASIDLVHDEADFDNKVTCPMLAMWSETGYVGRTQDVLGVWKEYATNVQGQSFTCGHYMAEEQPDEIYAAIKAFLME
;
A
#
# COMPACT_ATOMS: atom_id res chain seq x y z
N MET A 1 -8.76 -11.21 13.74
CA MET A 1 -8.15 -10.31 12.75
C MET A 1 -6.73 -10.01 13.20
N VAL A 2 -5.76 -10.03 12.27
CA VAL A 2 -4.36 -9.66 12.49
C VAL A 2 -4.09 -8.42 11.61
N ALA A 3 -3.54 -7.36 12.18
CA ALA A 3 -3.20 -6.12 11.49
C ALA A 3 -1.78 -5.71 11.89
N PRO A 4 -0.75 -6.25 11.22
CA PRO A 4 0.65 -5.96 11.53
C PRO A 4 1.09 -4.64 10.88
N ASP A 5 1.96 -3.92 11.56
CA ASP A 5 2.75 -2.88 10.89
C ASP A 5 3.72 -3.52 9.90
N LEU A 6 3.83 -2.96 8.71
CA LEU A 6 4.82 -3.39 7.74
C LEU A 6 6.25 -3.12 8.24
N ARG A 7 7.23 -3.87 7.76
CA ARG A 7 8.65 -3.56 7.92
C ARG A 7 8.92 -2.10 7.56
N GLY A 8 9.61 -1.37 8.45
CA GLY A 8 9.90 0.05 8.27
C GLY A 8 8.82 1.01 8.82
N TYR A 9 7.67 0.50 9.24
CA TYR A 9 6.53 1.31 9.69
C TYR A 9 6.13 0.96 11.13
N GLY A 10 5.36 1.86 11.74
CA GLY A 10 4.79 1.68 13.07
C GLY A 10 5.83 1.30 14.11
N ASP A 11 5.52 0.29 14.90
CA ASP A 11 6.42 -0.28 15.90
C ASP A 11 7.19 -1.53 15.38
N SER A 12 6.99 -1.92 14.11
CA SER A 12 7.74 -3.00 13.48
C SER A 12 9.21 -2.67 13.27
N GLY A 13 10.03 -3.70 13.05
CA GLY A 13 11.47 -3.56 12.81
C GLY A 13 11.79 -2.67 11.60
N LYS A 14 12.80 -1.82 11.76
CA LYS A 14 13.23 -0.81 10.77
C LYS A 14 14.70 -1.03 10.40
N PRO A 15 15.03 -2.11 9.65
CA PRO A 15 16.42 -2.38 9.26
C PRO A 15 16.94 -1.29 8.32
N VAL A 16 18.25 -1.09 8.32
CA VAL A 16 18.91 -0.24 7.31
C VAL A 16 18.67 -0.82 5.91
N GLY A 17 18.41 0.03 4.93
CA GLY A 17 18.23 -0.37 3.54
C GLY A 17 19.45 -1.06 2.96
N ALA A 18 19.24 -2.13 2.20
CA ALA A 18 20.30 -2.75 1.42
C ALA A 18 20.62 -1.87 0.17
N PRO A 19 21.84 -1.93 -0.38
CA PRO A 19 22.20 -1.13 -1.54
C PRO A 19 21.32 -1.30 -2.77
N ASP A 20 20.69 -2.45 -2.90
CA ASP A 20 19.74 -2.79 -3.97
C ASP A 20 18.27 -2.67 -3.55
N HIS A 21 18.01 -2.18 -2.34
CA HIS A 21 16.70 -2.02 -1.71
C HIS A 21 15.92 -3.34 -1.54
N MET A 22 16.55 -4.50 -1.77
CA MET A 22 15.90 -5.81 -1.76
C MET A 22 15.17 -6.10 -0.45
N ASN A 23 15.76 -5.72 0.69
CA ASN A 23 15.20 -5.98 2.01
C ASN A 23 13.93 -5.15 2.32
N TYR A 24 13.58 -4.19 1.46
CA TYR A 24 12.31 -3.45 1.49
C TYR A 24 11.40 -3.75 0.30
N SER A 25 11.78 -4.75 -0.53
CA SER A 25 10.91 -5.19 -1.63
C SER A 25 9.58 -5.74 -1.12
N LYS A 26 8.53 -5.60 -1.92
CA LYS A 26 7.21 -6.16 -1.60
C LYS A 26 7.25 -7.67 -1.44
N ARG A 27 8.23 -8.34 -2.08
CA ARG A 27 8.47 -9.78 -1.91
C ARG A 27 8.95 -10.12 -0.50
N VAL A 28 9.90 -9.36 0.04
CA VAL A 28 10.40 -9.57 1.39
C VAL A 28 9.35 -9.19 2.44
N MET A 29 8.65 -8.06 2.25
CA MET A 29 7.54 -7.67 3.12
C MET A 29 6.38 -8.68 3.09
N ALA A 30 6.12 -9.31 1.95
CA ALA A 30 5.13 -10.38 1.82
C ALA A 30 5.53 -11.62 2.62
N GLN A 31 6.80 -11.99 2.58
CA GLN A 31 7.33 -13.10 3.39
C GLN A 31 7.17 -12.81 4.89
N ASP A 32 7.44 -11.58 5.35
CA ASP A 32 7.20 -11.20 6.76
C ASP A 32 5.75 -11.51 7.18
N GLN A 33 4.76 -11.19 6.33
CA GLN A 33 3.35 -11.44 6.65
C GLN A 33 3.02 -12.93 6.68
N VAL A 34 3.58 -13.71 5.76
CA VAL A 34 3.45 -15.17 5.77
C VAL A 34 4.03 -15.77 7.05
N ASP A 35 5.20 -15.30 7.47
CA ASP A 35 5.88 -15.78 8.68
C ASP A 35 5.09 -15.40 9.95
N VAL A 36 4.54 -14.17 10.01
CA VAL A 36 3.66 -13.76 11.12
C VAL A 36 2.43 -14.65 11.20
N MET A 37 1.74 -14.90 10.09
CA MET A 37 0.55 -15.74 10.07
C MET A 37 0.87 -17.20 10.43
N ALA A 38 1.99 -17.73 9.95
CA ALA A 38 2.46 -19.06 10.31
C ALA A 38 2.80 -19.18 11.80
N ALA A 39 3.47 -18.17 12.39
CA ALA A 39 3.77 -18.13 13.82
C ALA A 39 2.50 -18.07 14.69
N LEU A 40 1.41 -17.49 14.16
CA LEU A 40 0.10 -17.47 14.81
C LEU A 40 -0.74 -18.75 14.54
N GLY A 41 -0.20 -19.70 13.77
CA GLY A 41 -0.85 -20.99 13.47
C GLY A 41 -1.87 -20.93 12.31
N PHE A 42 -1.78 -19.93 11.45
CA PHE A 42 -2.66 -19.78 10.29
C PHE A 42 -1.93 -20.09 8.99
N ASP A 43 -2.24 -21.24 8.40
CA ASP A 43 -1.68 -21.67 7.11
C ASP A 43 -2.34 -20.97 5.91
N GLN A 44 -3.61 -20.63 6.04
CA GLN A 44 -4.38 -19.92 5.02
C GLN A 44 -5.18 -18.79 5.67
N PHE A 45 -5.37 -17.71 4.94
CA PHE A 45 -6.07 -16.53 5.44
C PHE A 45 -6.76 -15.73 4.33
N LEU A 46 -7.71 -14.91 4.74
CA LEU A 46 -8.32 -13.86 3.93
C LEU A 46 -7.45 -12.61 4.05
N LEU A 47 -7.17 -11.94 2.93
CA LEU A 47 -6.19 -10.85 2.90
C LEU A 47 -6.85 -9.55 2.44
N VAL A 48 -6.66 -8.50 3.22
CA VAL A 48 -7.10 -7.13 2.88
C VAL A 48 -5.90 -6.21 2.97
N GLY A 49 -5.69 -5.38 1.98
CA GLY A 49 -4.64 -4.38 1.99
C GLY A 49 -5.10 -3.04 1.44
N HIS A 50 -4.57 -1.96 2.02
CA HIS A 50 -4.75 -0.59 1.53
C HIS A 50 -3.38 0.01 1.20
N ASP A 51 -3.28 0.82 0.16
CA ASP A 51 -2.07 1.52 -0.29
C ASP A 51 -0.82 0.64 -0.28
N ARG A 52 0.19 0.95 0.53
CA ARG A 52 1.44 0.16 0.64
C ARG A 52 1.13 -1.29 1.04
N GLY A 53 0.22 -1.49 1.99
CA GLY A 53 -0.27 -2.81 2.38
C GLY A 53 -0.93 -3.57 1.24
N ALA A 54 -1.67 -2.91 0.36
CA ALA A 54 -2.27 -3.56 -0.82
C ALA A 54 -1.22 -4.00 -1.84
N ARG A 55 -0.11 -3.27 -1.98
CA ARG A 55 1.02 -3.67 -2.84
C ARG A 55 1.74 -4.90 -2.30
N VAL A 56 1.95 -4.94 -0.98
CA VAL A 56 2.46 -6.15 -0.29
C VAL A 56 1.50 -7.31 -0.46
N SER A 57 0.19 -7.08 -0.28
CA SER A 57 -0.84 -8.11 -0.42
C SER A 57 -0.93 -8.68 -1.84
N HIS A 58 -0.81 -7.83 -2.86
CA HIS A 58 -0.74 -8.26 -4.26
C HIS A 58 0.49 -9.16 -4.49
N ARG A 59 1.67 -8.74 -4.03
CA ARG A 59 2.91 -9.54 -4.15
C ARG A 59 2.81 -10.85 -3.36
N LEU A 60 2.29 -10.82 -2.14
CA LEU A 60 2.07 -12.01 -1.31
C LEU A 60 1.20 -13.05 -2.02
N THR A 61 0.10 -12.60 -2.62
CA THR A 61 -0.83 -13.49 -3.31
C THR A 61 -0.19 -14.14 -4.55
N LYS A 62 0.71 -13.44 -5.24
CA LYS A 62 1.46 -14.00 -6.38
C LYS A 62 2.54 -15.01 -5.93
N ASP A 63 3.30 -14.68 -4.89
CA ASP A 63 4.41 -15.53 -4.41
C ASP A 63 3.91 -16.72 -3.57
N HIS A 64 2.78 -16.58 -2.88
CA HIS A 64 2.22 -17.58 -1.97
C HIS A 64 0.73 -17.85 -2.23
N PRO A 65 0.33 -18.22 -3.47
CA PRO A 65 -1.07 -18.38 -3.84
C PRO A 65 -1.82 -19.42 -2.99
N GLN A 66 -1.13 -20.38 -2.41
CA GLN A 66 -1.70 -21.39 -1.52
C GLN A 66 -2.06 -20.85 -0.13
N ARG A 67 -1.55 -19.67 0.25
CA ARG A 67 -1.82 -19.03 1.55
C ARG A 67 -3.04 -18.13 1.54
N VAL A 68 -3.38 -17.55 0.39
CA VAL A 68 -4.43 -16.54 0.28
C VAL A 68 -5.70 -17.13 -0.31
N GLN A 69 -6.76 -17.18 0.48
CA GLN A 69 -8.06 -17.68 0.04
C GLN A 69 -8.83 -16.64 -0.79
N LYS A 70 -8.80 -15.37 -0.38
CA LYS A 70 -9.38 -14.22 -1.10
C LYS A 70 -8.53 -12.98 -0.83
N LEU A 71 -8.46 -12.09 -1.82
CA LEU A 71 -7.74 -10.83 -1.75
C LEU A 71 -8.69 -9.63 -1.93
N ALA A 72 -8.66 -8.66 -1.04
CA ALA A 72 -9.26 -7.34 -1.25
C ALA A 72 -8.18 -6.26 -1.25
N THR A 73 -8.19 -5.37 -2.25
CA THR A 73 -7.27 -4.22 -2.34
C THR A 73 -8.04 -2.91 -2.34
N LEU A 74 -7.53 -1.92 -1.59
CA LEU A 74 -8.14 -0.60 -1.46
C LEU A 74 -7.23 0.46 -2.10
N ASP A 75 -7.81 1.22 -3.01
CA ASP A 75 -7.33 2.43 -3.67
C ASP A 75 -5.93 2.36 -4.28
N ILE A 76 -5.65 1.25 -4.95
CA ILE A 76 -4.44 1.08 -5.76
C ILE A 76 -4.71 0.46 -7.13
N ILE A 77 -3.78 0.68 -8.05
CA ILE A 77 -3.48 -0.21 -9.17
C ILE A 77 -2.03 -0.71 -9.02
N PRO A 78 -1.64 -1.81 -9.69
CA PRO A 78 -0.31 -2.39 -9.56
C PRO A 78 0.82 -1.38 -9.78
N THR A 79 1.91 -1.52 -9.02
CA THR A 79 3.06 -0.59 -9.01
C THR A 79 3.65 -0.42 -10.42
N ARG A 80 3.81 -1.52 -11.16
CA ARG A 80 4.28 -1.51 -12.55
C ARG A 80 3.40 -0.60 -13.42
N ARG A 81 2.07 -0.72 -13.31
CA ARG A 81 1.13 0.13 -14.06
C ARG A 81 1.25 1.60 -13.69
N MET A 82 1.40 1.91 -12.39
CA MET A 82 1.59 3.29 -11.94
C MET A 82 2.80 3.96 -12.62
N PHE A 83 3.94 3.29 -12.71
CA PHE A 83 5.12 3.84 -13.37
C PHE A 83 4.98 3.95 -14.90
N GLN A 84 4.11 3.14 -15.53
CA GLN A 84 3.85 3.24 -16.98
C GLN A 84 2.98 4.45 -17.37
N ILE A 85 2.17 4.98 -16.44
CA ILE A 85 1.22 6.07 -16.72
C ILE A 85 1.69 7.43 -16.23
N VAL A 86 2.98 7.57 -15.92
CA VAL A 86 3.56 8.82 -15.40
C VAL A 86 3.31 9.97 -16.37
N ASN A 87 2.70 11.01 -15.84
CA ASN A 87 2.46 12.28 -16.54
C ASN A 87 2.48 13.44 -15.53
N GLN A 88 2.28 14.69 -15.99
CA GLN A 88 2.29 15.86 -15.14
C GLN A 88 1.23 15.79 -14.02
N GLU A 89 0.02 15.34 -14.33
CA GLU A 89 -1.05 15.23 -13.35
C GLU A 89 -0.68 14.23 -12.24
N MET A 90 -0.19 13.05 -12.60
CA MET A 90 0.28 12.07 -11.64
C MET A 90 1.41 12.63 -10.78
N ALA A 91 2.43 13.19 -11.41
CA ALA A 91 3.58 13.74 -10.69
C ALA A 91 3.18 14.84 -9.70
N THR A 92 2.16 15.65 -10.02
CA THR A 92 1.62 16.67 -9.13
C THR A 92 0.81 16.06 -7.98
N ASN A 93 -0.07 15.11 -8.28
CA ASN A 93 -0.94 14.49 -7.26
C ASN A 93 -0.19 13.53 -6.34
N THR A 94 0.82 12.83 -6.88
CA THR A 94 1.59 11.81 -6.15
C THR A 94 3.07 12.15 -6.10
N TYR A 95 3.41 13.45 -5.93
CA TYR A 95 4.79 13.94 -5.94
C TYR A 95 5.74 13.18 -5.00
N HIS A 96 5.21 12.68 -3.89
CA HIS A 96 5.97 11.91 -2.90
C HIS A 96 6.57 10.63 -3.47
N TRP A 97 5.96 10.02 -4.50
CA TRP A 97 6.54 8.86 -5.18
C TRP A 97 7.89 9.18 -5.81
N PHE A 98 8.06 10.39 -6.34
CA PHE A 98 9.27 10.84 -7.01
C PHE A 98 10.26 11.51 -6.05
N PHE A 99 9.77 12.03 -4.94
CA PHE A 99 10.60 12.60 -3.89
C PHE A 99 11.22 11.52 -3.00
N LEU A 100 10.44 10.56 -2.52
CA LEU A 100 10.91 9.53 -1.59
C LEU A 100 11.90 8.54 -2.22
N ILE A 101 11.90 8.40 -3.54
CA ILE A 101 12.86 7.54 -4.26
C ILE A 101 14.21 8.21 -4.53
N GLN A 102 14.37 9.48 -4.19
CA GLN A 102 15.65 10.14 -4.38
C GLN A 102 16.75 9.45 -3.55
N PRO A 103 18.03 9.54 -4.00
CA PRO A 103 19.13 8.89 -3.30
C PRO A 103 19.25 9.31 -1.83
N PHE A 104 19.68 8.37 -1.00
CA PHE A 104 20.03 8.61 0.39
C PHE A 104 21.15 9.68 0.44
N ASP A 105 21.09 10.67 1.33
CA ASP A 105 20.14 10.91 2.43
C ASP A 105 19.18 12.09 2.17
N PHE A 106 18.93 12.39 0.88
CA PHE A 106 18.25 13.65 0.54
C PHE A 106 16.81 13.72 1.08
N PRO A 107 15.89 12.76 0.79
CA PRO A 107 14.53 12.84 1.35
C PRO A 107 14.52 12.68 2.88
N GLU A 108 15.38 11.84 3.44
CA GLU A 108 15.49 11.63 4.87
C GLU A 108 15.85 12.92 5.61
N ARG A 109 16.79 13.71 5.09
CA ARG A 109 17.19 15.00 5.69
C ARG A 109 16.11 16.05 5.56
N VAL A 110 15.46 16.12 4.40
CA VAL A 110 14.40 17.12 4.17
C VAL A 110 13.20 16.84 5.08
N ILE A 111 12.78 15.59 5.18
CA ILE A 111 11.68 15.17 6.07
C ILE A 111 12.10 15.31 7.54
N GLY A 112 13.30 14.87 7.89
CA GLY A 112 13.81 14.90 9.25
C GLY A 112 14.01 16.33 9.81
N ALA A 113 14.00 17.36 8.97
CA ALA A 113 14.00 18.75 9.42
C ALA A 113 12.69 19.15 10.10
N ASP A 114 11.55 18.60 9.68
CA ASP A 114 10.24 18.80 10.29
C ASP A 114 9.30 17.63 9.93
N PRO A 115 9.49 16.45 10.54
CA PRO A 115 8.72 15.27 10.21
C PRO A 115 7.24 15.36 10.62
N ASP A 116 6.93 16.08 11.72
CA ASP A 116 5.56 16.34 12.13
C ASP A 116 4.78 17.10 11.06
N TYR A 117 5.33 18.20 10.57
CA TYR A 117 4.72 18.96 9.48
C TYR A 117 4.54 18.12 8.23
N PHE A 118 5.57 17.36 7.85
CA PHE A 118 5.53 16.56 6.63
C PHE A 118 4.37 15.54 6.64
N ILE A 119 4.24 14.77 7.73
CA ILE A 119 3.22 13.73 7.82
C ILE A 119 1.81 14.34 7.96
N ARG A 120 1.62 15.36 8.81
CA ARG A 120 0.33 16.05 8.96
C ARG A 120 -0.13 16.66 7.64
N ARG A 121 0.79 17.26 6.88
CA ARG A 121 0.48 17.84 5.58
C ARG A 121 -0.02 16.80 4.57
N GLY A 122 0.43 15.55 4.69
CA GLY A 122 -0.09 14.42 3.92
C GLY A 122 -1.59 14.19 4.18
N PHE A 123 -1.98 14.13 5.45
CA PHE A 123 -3.38 13.92 5.87
C PHE A 123 -4.28 15.13 5.60
N GLU A 124 -3.78 16.35 5.73
CA GLU A 124 -4.54 17.57 5.44
C GLU A 124 -5.00 17.69 3.97
N ARG A 125 -4.43 16.93 3.06
CA ARG A 125 -4.89 16.84 1.67
C ARG A 125 -6.24 16.13 1.54
N THR A 126 -6.63 15.36 2.55
CA THR A 126 -7.93 14.70 2.62
C THR A 126 -9.01 15.76 2.91
N LYS A 127 -10.07 15.72 2.13
CA LYS A 127 -11.22 16.63 2.33
C LYS A 127 -11.83 16.35 3.70
N HIS A 128 -12.03 17.42 4.49
CA HIS A 128 -12.53 17.31 5.88
C HIS A 128 -11.64 16.45 6.80
N SER A 129 -10.32 16.50 6.63
CA SER A 129 -9.35 15.66 7.37
C SER A 129 -9.56 15.65 8.89
N SER A 130 -9.92 16.80 9.50
CA SER A 130 -10.20 16.88 10.95
C SER A 130 -11.44 16.12 11.42
N GLN A 131 -12.31 15.71 10.50
CA GLN A 131 -13.47 14.86 10.79
C GLN A 131 -13.18 13.39 10.49
N VAL A 132 -12.27 13.13 9.55
CA VAL A 132 -11.85 11.79 9.12
C VAL A 132 -10.86 11.19 10.11
N PHE A 133 -9.87 11.97 10.55
CA PHE A 133 -8.81 11.48 11.45
C PHE A 133 -9.07 12.01 12.88
N PRO A 134 -9.49 11.15 13.82
CA PRO A 134 -9.55 11.53 15.23
C PRO A 134 -8.17 11.99 15.72
N PRO A 135 -8.09 13.00 16.61
CA PRO A 135 -6.81 13.52 17.09
C PRO A 135 -5.86 12.45 17.62
N GLU A 136 -6.38 11.48 18.37
CA GLU A 136 -5.61 10.38 18.94
C GLU A 136 -4.99 9.47 17.87
N ALA A 137 -5.70 9.20 16.77
CA ALA A 137 -5.16 8.41 15.65
C ALA A 137 -4.08 9.20 14.90
N LEU A 138 -4.33 10.49 14.67
CA LEU A 138 -3.35 11.37 13.99
C LEU A 138 -2.06 11.49 14.80
N GLU A 139 -2.15 11.65 16.14
CA GLU A 139 -0.97 11.71 17.01
C GLU A 139 -0.18 10.39 16.98
N GLU A 140 -0.86 9.25 16.89
CA GLU A 140 -0.18 7.96 16.77
C GLU A 140 0.55 7.82 15.42
N TYR A 141 -0.05 8.27 14.32
CA TYR A 141 0.62 8.30 13.01
C TYR A 141 1.87 9.21 13.04
N VAL A 142 1.75 10.37 13.68
CA VAL A 142 2.87 11.31 13.88
C VAL A 142 3.96 10.67 14.74
N ARG A 143 3.60 10.08 15.88
CA ARG A 143 4.56 9.39 16.77
C ARG A 143 5.38 8.35 16.01
N CYS A 144 4.73 7.50 15.26
CA CYS A 144 5.38 6.45 14.49
C CYS A 144 6.29 7.00 13.39
N PHE A 145 5.83 8.04 12.68
CA PHE A 145 6.57 8.57 11.53
C PHE A 145 7.75 9.47 11.93
N CYS A 146 7.70 10.13 13.10
CA CYS A 146 8.79 10.99 13.58
C CYS A 146 10.05 10.23 13.99
N ASP A 147 10.04 8.90 14.04
CA ASP A 147 11.24 8.09 14.17
C ASP A 147 12.10 8.18 12.90
N PRO A 148 13.38 8.64 12.99
CA PRO A 148 14.26 8.70 11.82
C PRO A 148 14.39 7.35 11.07
N ALA A 149 14.32 6.24 11.79
CA ALA A 149 14.35 4.90 11.17
C ALA A 149 13.06 4.61 10.39
N ALA A 150 11.90 5.15 10.81
CA ALA A 150 10.66 5.04 10.05
C ALA A 150 10.68 5.90 8.79
N ILE A 151 11.25 7.10 8.86
CA ILE A 151 11.47 7.97 7.68
C ILE A 151 12.35 7.23 6.66
N HIS A 152 13.49 6.67 7.11
CA HIS A 152 14.37 5.89 6.24
C HIS A 152 13.66 4.66 5.66
N GLY A 153 12.94 3.88 6.50
CA GLY A 153 12.18 2.71 6.05
C GLY A 153 11.12 3.06 5.00
N THR A 154 10.44 4.20 5.18
CA THR A 154 9.49 4.73 4.19
C THR A 154 10.18 5.03 2.86
N CYS A 155 11.33 5.72 2.87
CA CYS A 155 12.09 6.00 1.65
C CYS A 155 12.55 4.70 0.97
N GLU A 156 13.04 3.73 1.74
CA GLU A 156 13.49 2.43 1.21
C GLU A 156 12.35 1.62 0.59
N ASP A 157 11.15 1.63 1.19
CA ASP A 157 9.96 1.01 0.62
C ASP A 157 9.60 1.61 -0.76
N TYR A 158 9.70 2.94 -0.91
CA TYR A 158 9.46 3.60 -2.20
C TYR A 158 10.60 3.34 -3.19
N ARG A 159 11.87 3.34 -2.76
CA ARG A 159 13.04 2.99 -3.61
C ARG A 159 12.92 1.59 -4.14
N ALA A 160 12.58 0.62 -3.28
CA ALA A 160 12.28 -0.75 -3.71
C ALA A 160 11.15 -0.80 -4.74
N GLY A 161 10.07 -0.03 -4.50
CA GLY A 161 8.93 0.09 -5.42
C GLY A 161 9.29 0.62 -6.80
N ALA A 162 10.28 1.52 -6.88
CA ALA A 162 10.76 2.12 -8.13
C ALA A 162 11.91 1.35 -8.80
N SER A 163 12.39 0.28 -8.21
CA SER A 163 13.55 -0.50 -8.70
C SER A 163 13.28 -1.99 -8.70
N ILE A 164 13.64 -2.68 -7.61
CA ILE A 164 13.59 -4.15 -7.56
C ILE A 164 12.18 -4.73 -7.69
N ASP A 165 11.14 -4.04 -7.18
CA ASP A 165 9.76 -4.49 -7.34
C ASP A 165 9.32 -4.47 -8.80
N LEU A 166 9.78 -3.49 -9.60
CA LEU A 166 9.50 -3.45 -11.05
C LEU A 166 10.17 -4.62 -11.78
N VAL A 167 11.37 -5.01 -11.37
CA VAL A 167 12.07 -6.18 -11.91
C VAL A 167 11.27 -7.46 -11.59
N HIS A 168 10.80 -7.60 -10.36
CA HIS A 168 9.96 -8.73 -9.96
C HIS A 168 8.63 -8.76 -10.72
N ASP A 169 7.96 -7.61 -10.85
CA ASP A 169 6.66 -7.49 -11.53
C ASP A 169 6.77 -7.78 -13.03
N GLU A 170 7.88 -7.40 -13.67
CA GLU A 170 8.12 -7.72 -15.09
C GLU A 170 8.44 -9.19 -15.30
N ALA A 171 9.28 -9.77 -14.44
CA ALA A 171 9.72 -11.17 -14.56
C ALA A 171 8.57 -12.18 -14.43
N ASP A 172 7.52 -11.83 -13.68
CA ASP A 172 6.39 -12.71 -13.43
C ASP A 172 5.03 -12.08 -13.81
N PHE A 173 5.03 -11.16 -14.78
CA PHE A 173 3.81 -10.46 -15.21
C PHE A 173 2.67 -11.43 -15.60
N ASP A 174 3.00 -12.50 -16.30
CA ASP A 174 2.03 -13.52 -16.73
C ASP A 174 1.51 -14.41 -15.59
N ASN A 175 2.17 -14.40 -14.43
CA ASN A 175 1.71 -15.11 -13.23
C ASN A 175 0.64 -14.27 -12.50
N LYS A 176 -0.63 -14.51 -12.86
CA LYS A 176 -1.77 -13.75 -12.33
C LYS A 176 -2.21 -14.24 -10.96
N VAL A 177 -2.83 -13.33 -10.21
CA VAL A 177 -3.61 -13.68 -9.01
C VAL A 177 -4.76 -14.60 -9.42
N THR A 178 -4.85 -15.77 -8.79
CA THR A 178 -5.84 -16.82 -9.14
C THR A 178 -6.98 -16.95 -8.13
N CYS A 179 -6.77 -16.54 -6.86
CA CYS A 179 -7.87 -16.51 -5.89
C CYS A 179 -8.89 -15.41 -6.24
N PRO A 180 -10.13 -15.50 -5.73
CA PRO A 180 -11.10 -14.42 -5.87
C PRO A 180 -10.53 -13.10 -5.34
N MET A 181 -10.72 -12.02 -6.12
CA MET A 181 -10.20 -10.70 -5.80
C MET A 181 -11.29 -9.63 -5.87
N LEU A 182 -11.32 -8.75 -4.87
CA LEU A 182 -12.11 -7.52 -4.86
C LEU A 182 -11.17 -6.32 -4.96
N ALA A 183 -11.29 -5.54 -6.02
CA ALA A 183 -10.63 -4.25 -6.16
C ALA A 183 -11.61 -3.13 -5.76
N MET A 184 -11.27 -2.36 -4.74
CA MET A 184 -12.04 -1.18 -4.32
C MET A 184 -11.23 0.08 -4.55
N TRP A 185 -11.88 1.16 -4.99
CA TRP A 185 -11.17 2.42 -5.27
C TRP A 185 -12.03 3.65 -5.03
N SER A 186 -11.33 4.77 -4.77
CA SER A 186 -11.92 6.10 -4.69
C SER A 186 -12.29 6.60 -6.09
N GLU A 187 -13.54 7.02 -6.28
CA GLU A 187 -13.97 7.71 -7.52
C GLU A 187 -13.33 9.08 -7.70
N THR A 188 -13.00 9.74 -6.60
CA THR A 188 -12.46 11.10 -6.59
C THR A 188 -10.94 11.14 -6.61
N GLY A 189 -10.28 10.02 -6.29
CA GLY A 189 -8.83 9.86 -6.29
C GLY A 189 -8.23 9.89 -7.70
N TYR A 190 -6.91 10.08 -7.80
CA TYR A 190 -6.21 10.12 -9.09
C TYR A 190 -6.47 8.85 -9.91
N VAL A 191 -6.34 7.68 -9.28
CA VAL A 191 -6.47 6.39 -9.96
C VAL A 191 -7.89 6.19 -10.52
N GLY A 192 -8.92 6.39 -9.69
CA GLY A 192 -10.32 6.20 -10.13
C GLY A 192 -10.79 7.19 -11.19
N ARG A 193 -10.26 8.43 -11.16
CA ARG A 193 -10.61 9.45 -12.17
C ARG A 193 -9.93 9.25 -13.52
N THR A 194 -8.76 8.61 -13.54
CA THR A 194 -7.90 8.60 -14.73
C THR A 194 -7.71 7.20 -15.33
N GLN A 195 -8.08 6.14 -14.61
CA GLN A 195 -7.86 4.76 -15.04
C GLN A 195 -9.15 3.93 -15.00
N ASP A 196 -9.27 3.00 -15.91
CA ASP A 196 -10.20 1.87 -15.77
C ASP A 196 -9.60 0.86 -14.77
N VAL A 197 -9.86 1.11 -13.48
CA VAL A 197 -9.26 0.34 -12.37
C VAL A 197 -9.54 -1.16 -12.51
N LEU A 198 -10.80 -1.50 -12.81
CA LEU A 198 -11.18 -2.91 -12.97
C LEU A 198 -10.53 -3.53 -14.22
N GLY A 199 -10.48 -2.79 -15.34
CA GLY A 199 -9.77 -3.21 -16.54
C GLY A 199 -8.30 -3.47 -16.31
N VAL A 200 -7.63 -2.57 -15.57
CA VAL A 200 -6.23 -2.77 -15.16
C VAL A 200 -6.08 -4.05 -14.33
N TRP A 201 -6.91 -4.26 -13.30
CA TRP A 201 -6.79 -5.46 -12.46
C TRP A 201 -7.07 -6.77 -13.21
N LYS A 202 -7.88 -6.78 -14.27
CA LYS A 202 -8.07 -7.95 -15.14
C LYS A 202 -6.80 -8.36 -15.90
N GLU A 203 -5.83 -7.46 -16.06
CA GLU A 203 -4.52 -7.81 -16.58
C GLU A 203 -3.69 -8.63 -15.57
N TYR A 204 -3.93 -8.47 -14.25
CA TYR A 204 -3.16 -9.02 -13.14
C TYR A 204 -3.87 -10.14 -12.35
N ALA A 205 -5.17 -10.34 -12.56
CA ALA A 205 -5.97 -11.34 -11.84
C ALA A 205 -6.93 -12.06 -12.79
N THR A 206 -7.20 -13.33 -12.53
CA THR A 206 -8.10 -14.16 -13.37
C THR A 206 -9.57 -14.06 -12.93
N ASN A 207 -9.82 -13.79 -11.66
CA ASN A 207 -11.15 -13.69 -11.07
C ASN A 207 -11.24 -12.43 -10.19
N VAL A 208 -11.52 -11.28 -10.80
CA VAL A 208 -11.58 -9.99 -10.13
C VAL A 208 -12.94 -9.33 -10.33
N GLN A 209 -13.53 -8.88 -9.24
CA GLN A 209 -14.65 -7.94 -9.21
C GLN A 209 -14.20 -6.60 -8.66
N GLY A 210 -14.94 -5.54 -8.93
CA GLY A 210 -14.57 -4.19 -8.54
C GLY A 210 -15.73 -3.36 -8.08
N GLN A 211 -15.46 -2.44 -7.14
CA GLN A 211 -16.42 -1.48 -6.62
C GLN A 211 -15.75 -0.14 -6.34
N SER A 212 -16.35 0.94 -6.83
CA SER A 212 -15.94 2.31 -6.53
C SER A 212 -16.71 2.88 -5.34
N PHE A 213 -16.11 3.89 -4.67
CA PHE A 213 -16.69 4.60 -3.55
C PHE A 213 -16.48 6.11 -3.70
N THR A 214 -17.47 6.90 -3.30
CA THR A 214 -17.38 8.37 -3.33
C THR A 214 -16.66 8.88 -2.07
N CYS A 215 -15.39 8.53 -1.92
CA CYS A 215 -14.49 8.94 -0.84
C CYS A 215 -13.12 9.34 -1.41
N GLY A 216 -12.17 9.70 -0.56
CA GLY A 216 -10.76 9.89 -0.92
C GLY A 216 -9.94 8.61 -0.76
N HIS A 217 -8.64 8.81 -0.60
CA HIS A 217 -7.66 7.72 -0.52
C HIS A 217 -7.78 6.88 0.76
N TYR A 218 -8.12 7.51 1.87
CA TYR A 218 -8.21 6.84 3.18
C TYR A 218 -9.59 6.23 3.38
N MET A 219 -9.93 5.29 2.50
CA MET A 219 -11.26 4.71 2.36
C MET A 219 -11.84 4.18 3.68
N ALA A 220 -11.03 3.50 4.49
CA ALA A 220 -11.44 2.90 5.76
C ALA A 220 -11.74 3.94 6.85
N GLU A 221 -11.08 5.09 6.81
CA GLU A 221 -11.31 6.21 7.73
C GLU A 221 -12.42 7.13 7.23
N GLU A 222 -12.56 7.29 5.90
CA GLU A 222 -13.53 8.20 5.31
C GLU A 222 -14.96 7.60 5.24
N GLN A 223 -15.06 6.27 5.01
CA GLN A 223 -16.34 5.54 4.92
C GLN A 223 -16.24 4.16 5.59
N PRO A 224 -15.99 4.08 6.90
CA PRO A 224 -15.71 2.83 7.60
C PRO A 224 -16.83 1.79 7.47
N ASP A 225 -18.09 2.19 7.57
CA ASP A 225 -19.22 1.26 7.57
C ASP A 225 -19.46 0.65 6.19
N GLU A 226 -19.41 1.47 5.14
CA GLU A 226 -19.60 1.03 3.75
C GLU A 226 -18.45 0.13 3.29
N ILE A 227 -17.22 0.53 3.59
CA ILE A 227 -16.02 -0.24 3.26
C ILE A 227 -16.00 -1.56 4.01
N TYR A 228 -16.31 -1.56 5.30
CA TYR A 228 -16.43 -2.78 6.10
C TYR A 228 -17.52 -3.71 5.54
N ALA A 229 -18.69 -3.17 5.19
CA ALA A 229 -19.81 -3.98 4.65
C ALA A 229 -19.40 -4.65 3.32
N ALA A 230 -18.74 -3.92 2.41
CA ALA A 230 -18.27 -4.47 1.14
C ALA A 230 -17.21 -5.56 1.33
N ILE A 231 -16.20 -5.30 2.17
CA ILE A 231 -15.17 -6.29 2.50
C ILE A 231 -15.81 -7.54 3.12
N LYS A 232 -16.67 -7.37 4.11
CA LYS A 232 -17.31 -8.48 4.81
C LYS A 232 -18.17 -9.32 3.85
N ALA A 233 -18.98 -8.68 3.01
CA ALA A 233 -19.79 -9.39 2.02
C ALA A 233 -18.89 -10.27 1.13
N PHE A 234 -17.85 -9.69 0.54
CA PHE A 234 -16.93 -10.41 -0.33
C PHE A 234 -16.20 -11.55 0.37
N LEU A 235 -15.71 -11.32 1.58
CA LEU A 235 -14.89 -12.32 2.28
C LEU A 235 -15.73 -13.51 2.80
N MET A 236 -17.00 -13.29 3.12
CA MET A 236 -17.89 -14.29 3.75
C MET A 236 -18.75 -15.07 2.75
N GLU A 237 -18.78 -14.69 1.47
CA GLU A 237 -19.33 -15.48 0.37
C GLU A 237 -18.49 -16.73 0.10
#